data_4a7561ca3693f7b254011f347234d55e
#
_entry.id   4a7561ca3693f7b254011f347234d55e
#
_cell.length_a   1.000
_cell.length_b   1.000
_cell.length_c   1.000
_cell.angle_alpha   90.00
_cell.angle_beta   90.00
_cell.angle_gamma   90.00
#
_symmetry.space_group_name_H-M   'P 1'
#
loop_
_entity.id
_entity.type
_entity.pdbx_description
1 polymer ?
#
loop_
_entity_poly.entity_id
_entity_poly.type
_entity_poly.pdbx_seq_one_letter_code
_entity_poly.pdbx_strand_id
1 'polypeptide(L)'
;FNNLNSVKTGDDFMSKTVFSAADILLPSSGDYETWAVVACDQFTSQPEYWERVAAAVGDRPSTFRIILPEAQLSDGHTEEHIDKINATMKEYLSSGVFAEYKDAMIYLERVQSDGKVRKGLIGKIDLEDYDYSVGSNSFVRATEGTVLDRIPPRQAVRRDAAVELPHVMLLIDDDKDTVIGPLKACDEVIYDFDLMEGGGHAKGWLVPDELKDGVMKALAVLQEEQPLLFAVGDGNHSLASAKALYEEEKAKFGPGSEDTLPSRYA
;
A
#
# COMPACT_ATOMS: atom_id res chain seq x y z
N PHE A 1 43.97 -13.28 30.67
CA PHE A 1 44.32 -12.47 29.49
C PHE A 1 43.92 -13.24 28.26
N ASN A 2 42.74 -13.01 27.70
CA ASN A 2 42.44 -13.21 26.28
C ASN A 2 41.13 -12.49 25.98
N ASN A 3 41.23 -11.30 25.43
CA ASN A 3 40.16 -10.60 24.74
C ASN A 3 39.89 -11.36 23.44
N LEU A 4 38.80 -12.08 23.39
CA LEU A 4 38.22 -12.56 22.14
C LEU A 4 37.21 -11.49 21.67
N ASN A 5 37.68 -10.62 20.79
CA ASN A 5 36.82 -9.84 19.90
C ASN A 5 36.02 -10.84 19.06
N SER A 6 34.75 -11.05 19.40
CA SER A 6 33.81 -11.70 18.48
C SER A 6 33.60 -10.76 17.31
N VAL A 7 34.18 -11.11 16.19
CA VAL A 7 33.82 -10.55 14.88
C VAL A 7 32.37 -10.93 14.64
N LYS A 8 31.46 -9.99 14.73
CA LYS A 8 30.08 -10.18 14.29
C LYS A 8 30.10 -10.52 12.81
N THR A 9 29.65 -11.70 12.46
CA THR A 9 29.49 -12.15 11.08
C THR A 9 28.42 -11.31 10.40
N GLY A 10 28.59 -11.04 9.10
CA GLY A 10 27.81 -10.07 8.34
C GLY A 10 26.29 -10.31 8.19
N ASP A 11 25.70 -11.33 8.84
CA ASP A 11 24.26 -11.64 8.83
C ASP A 11 23.46 -10.90 9.92
N ASP A 12 24.13 -10.21 10.86
CA ASP A 12 23.48 -9.51 11.97
C ASP A 12 23.20 -8.02 11.71
N PHE A 13 23.39 -7.54 10.48
CA PHE A 13 23.35 -6.10 10.11
C PHE A 13 22.17 -5.71 9.22
N MET A 14 21.18 -6.56 9.01
CA MET A 14 19.91 -6.09 8.45
C MET A 14 19.06 -5.54 9.60
N SER A 15 19.30 -4.28 9.97
CA SER A 15 18.36 -3.57 10.83
C SER A 15 16.98 -3.70 10.18
N LYS A 16 15.96 -4.10 10.95
CA LYS A 16 14.58 -4.20 10.49
C LYS A 16 14.19 -2.86 9.85
N THR A 17 14.01 -2.85 8.55
CA THR A 17 13.59 -1.65 7.84
C THR A 17 12.08 -1.49 7.97
N VAL A 18 11.65 -0.23 8.03
CA VAL A 18 10.23 0.16 8.09
C VAL A 18 9.44 -0.32 6.87
N PHE A 19 10.11 -0.44 5.72
CA PHE A 19 9.56 -0.85 4.43
C PHE A 19 10.17 -2.19 4.00
N SER A 20 9.37 -3.03 3.34
CA SER A 20 9.82 -4.32 2.81
C SER A 20 9.01 -4.76 1.58
N ALA A 21 9.48 -5.82 0.93
CA ALA A 21 8.74 -6.51 -0.11
C ALA A 21 7.42 -7.08 0.45
N ALA A 22 6.44 -7.26 -0.44
CA ALA A 22 5.10 -7.77 -0.12
C ALA A 22 4.72 -8.92 -1.05
N ASP A 23 3.75 -9.74 -0.65
CA ASP A 23 3.07 -10.65 -1.57
C ASP A 23 2.05 -9.83 -2.36
N ILE A 24 2.30 -9.60 -3.64
CA ILE A 24 1.54 -8.71 -4.50
C ILE A 24 0.64 -9.53 -5.42
N LEU A 25 -0.65 -9.19 -5.45
CA LEU A 25 -1.65 -9.79 -6.32
C LEU A 25 -1.98 -8.85 -7.48
N LEU A 26 -1.86 -9.35 -8.70
CA LEU A 26 -2.22 -8.64 -9.92
C LEU A 26 -3.28 -9.42 -10.71
N PRO A 27 -4.11 -8.76 -11.56
CA PRO A 27 -5.09 -9.46 -12.36
C PRO A 27 -4.41 -10.40 -13.37
N SER A 28 -4.71 -11.70 -13.29
CA SER A 28 -4.15 -12.73 -14.18
C SER A 28 -4.55 -12.55 -15.64
N SER A 29 -5.66 -11.85 -15.91
CA SER A 29 -6.15 -11.55 -17.25
C SER A 29 -5.30 -10.52 -18.01
N GLY A 30 -4.51 -9.71 -17.31
CA GLY A 30 -3.81 -8.55 -17.90
C GLY A 30 -4.73 -7.38 -18.28
N ASP A 31 -6.03 -7.42 -17.97
CA ASP A 31 -6.97 -6.31 -18.19
C ASP A 31 -6.84 -5.24 -17.10
N TYR A 32 -5.71 -4.54 -17.10
CA TYR A 32 -5.41 -3.53 -16.09
C TYR A 32 -6.26 -2.26 -16.24
N GLU A 33 -6.68 -1.91 -17.46
CA GLU A 33 -7.52 -0.73 -17.71
C GLU A 33 -8.88 -0.84 -17.00
N THR A 34 -9.45 -2.05 -16.97
CA THR A 34 -10.71 -2.31 -16.25
C THR A 34 -10.48 -2.58 -14.78
N TRP A 35 -9.32 -3.17 -14.44
CA TRP A 35 -8.97 -3.53 -13.08
C TRP A 35 -8.74 -2.31 -12.20
N ALA A 36 -7.92 -1.37 -12.65
CA ALA A 36 -7.47 -0.23 -11.85
C ALA A 36 -8.49 0.91 -11.87
N VAL A 37 -9.01 1.26 -10.69
CA VAL A 37 -9.87 2.43 -10.50
C VAL A 37 -9.19 3.44 -9.56
N VAL A 38 -9.68 4.67 -9.55
CA VAL A 38 -9.19 5.71 -8.65
C VAL A 38 -9.40 5.31 -7.18
N ALA A 39 -8.64 5.92 -6.26
CA ALA A 39 -8.81 5.70 -4.83
C ALA A 39 -10.25 6.00 -4.37
N CYS A 40 -10.76 5.21 -3.43
CA CYS A 40 -12.15 5.23 -2.98
C CYS A 40 -12.60 6.56 -2.35
N ASP A 41 -11.67 7.40 -1.90
CA ASP A 41 -11.88 8.71 -1.30
C ASP A 41 -11.91 9.86 -2.32
N GLN A 42 -11.75 9.55 -3.60
CA GLN A 42 -11.83 10.54 -4.68
C GLN A 42 -13.27 10.65 -5.21
N PHE A 43 -13.60 11.79 -5.84
CA PHE A 43 -14.91 12.05 -6.46
C PHE A 43 -16.11 11.80 -5.52
N THR A 44 -15.95 12.14 -4.23
CA THR A 44 -16.97 11.91 -3.19
C THR A 44 -18.26 12.68 -3.42
N SER A 45 -18.18 13.86 -4.07
CA SER A 45 -19.32 14.71 -4.43
C SER A 45 -19.75 14.60 -5.89
N GLN A 46 -19.25 13.60 -6.61
CA GLN A 46 -19.49 13.41 -8.06
C GLN A 46 -19.94 11.96 -8.33
N PRO A 47 -21.15 11.57 -7.93
CA PRO A 47 -21.66 10.22 -8.10
C PRO A 47 -21.66 9.74 -9.54
N GLU A 48 -21.84 10.64 -10.51
CA GLU A 48 -21.81 10.36 -11.94
C GLU A 48 -20.43 9.85 -12.42
N TYR A 49 -19.34 10.17 -11.73
CA TYR A 49 -18.03 9.57 -12.00
C TYR A 49 -18.08 8.06 -11.73
N TRP A 50 -18.60 7.66 -10.57
CA TRP A 50 -18.68 6.27 -10.17
C TRP A 50 -19.70 5.48 -11.01
N GLU A 51 -20.76 6.12 -11.52
CA GLU A 51 -21.67 5.52 -12.48
C GLU A 51 -20.97 5.18 -13.80
N ARG A 52 -20.11 6.08 -14.33
CA ARG A 52 -19.31 5.80 -15.52
C ARG A 52 -18.28 4.70 -15.29
N VAL A 53 -17.63 4.68 -14.12
CA VAL A 53 -16.73 3.60 -13.73
C VAL A 53 -17.47 2.27 -13.71
N ALA A 54 -18.64 2.20 -13.07
CA ALA A 54 -19.48 1.01 -13.04
C ALA A 54 -19.86 0.52 -14.43
N ALA A 55 -20.23 1.43 -15.33
CA ALA A 55 -20.57 1.11 -16.72
C ALA A 55 -19.34 0.61 -17.51
N ALA A 56 -18.16 1.21 -17.30
CA ALA A 56 -16.92 0.79 -17.94
C ALA A 56 -16.46 -0.59 -17.46
N VAL A 57 -16.59 -0.88 -16.16
CA VAL A 57 -16.25 -2.18 -15.58
C VAL A 57 -17.23 -3.27 -16.05
N GLY A 58 -18.53 -2.99 -16.09
CA GLY A 58 -19.55 -3.99 -16.42
C GLY A 58 -19.51 -5.17 -15.45
N ASP A 59 -19.46 -6.42 -15.96
CA ASP A 59 -19.41 -7.65 -15.15
C ASP A 59 -17.98 -8.19 -14.95
N ARG A 60 -16.98 -7.47 -15.43
CA ARG A 60 -15.58 -7.91 -15.34
C ARG A 60 -15.04 -7.80 -13.91
N PRO A 61 -14.04 -8.63 -13.53
CA PRO A 61 -13.27 -8.43 -12.31
C PRO A 61 -12.60 -7.05 -12.32
N SER A 62 -12.70 -6.34 -11.19
CA SER A 62 -12.12 -5.01 -11.02
C SER A 62 -11.97 -4.67 -9.54
N THR A 63 -11.03 -3.80 -9.21
CA THR A 63 -10.93 -3.23 -7.86
C THR A 63 -12.19 -2.45 -7.46
N PHE A 64 -12.95 -1.92 -8.43
CA PHE A 64 -14.25 -1.29 -8.18
C PHE A 64 -15.22 -2.17 -7.39
N ARG A 65 -15.14 -3.50 -7.55
CA ARG A 65 -16.04 -4.46 -6.86
C ARG A 65 -15.59 -4.82 -5.45
N ILE A 66 -14.36 -4.44 -5.10
CA ILE A 66 -13.73 -4.79 -3.82
C ILE A 66 -13.25 -3.56 -3.04
N ILE A 67 -13.71 -2.36 -3.44
CA ILE A 67 -13.58 -1.10 -2.69
C ILE A 67 -14.95 -0.58 -2.31
N LEU A 68 -15.01 0.32 -1.32
CA LEU A 68 -16.20 1.10 -0.99
C LEU A 68 -15.92 2.57 -1.29
N PRO A 69 -16.43 3.12 -2.42
CA PRO A 69 -16.32 4.55 -2.70
C PRO A 69 -16.98 5.37 -1.60
N GLU A 70 -16.30 6.41 -1.12
CA GLU A 70 -16.86 7.28 -0.07
C GLU A 70 -18.15 7.99 -0.49
N ALA A 71 -18.36 8.19 -1.78
CA ALA A 71 -19.63 8.67 -2.31
C ALA A 71 -20.83 7.78 -1.93
N GLN A 72 -20.61 6.52 -1.55
CA GLN A 72 -21.64 5.54 -1.18
C GLN A 72 -21.77 5.36 0.35
N LEU A 73 -20.92 5.98 1.17
CA LEU A 73 -20.96 5.80 2.63
C LEU A 73 -22.24 6.34 3.29
N SER A 74 -22.95 7.25 2.65
CA SER A 74 -24.14 7.90 3.20
C SER A 74 -25.47 7.34 2.66
N ASP A 75 -25.44 6.27 1.87
CA ASP A 75 -26.67 5.70 1.26
C ASP A 75 -27.51 4.82 2.20
N GLY A 76 -27.01 4.54 3.40
CA GLY A 76 -27.67 3.73 4.42
C GLY A 76 -27.48 2.21 4.24
N HIS A 77 -26.68 1.77 3.25
CA HIS A 77 -26.43 0.35 2.93
C HIS A 77 -24.97 -0.07 3.18
N THR A 78 -24.24 0.65 4.02
CA THR A 78 -22.79 0.44 4.24
C THR A 78 -22.46 -0.99 4.65
N GLU A 79 -23.23 -1.63 5.55
CA GLU A 79 -22.99 -3.02 5.99
C GLU A 79 -23.17 -4.01 4.83
N GLU A 80 -24.24 -3.85 4.03
CA GLU A 80 -24.48 -4.69 2.85
C GLU A 80 -23.37 -4.57 1.81
N HIS A 81 -22.85 -3.36 1.61
CA HIS A 81 -21.70 -3.12 0.73
C HIS A 81 -20.44 -3.82 1.23
N ILE A 82 -20.14 -3.73 2.53
CA ILE A 82 -18.99 -4.38 3.16
C ILE A 82 -19.07 -5.90 3.00
N ASP A 83 -20.22 -6.50 3.29
CA ASP A 83 -20.44 -7.93 3.16
C ASP A 83 -20.21 -8.41 1.72
N LYS A 84 -20.74 -7.66 0.74
CA LYS A 84 -20.55 -7.96 -0.67
C LYS A 84 -19.08 -7.83 -1.10
N ILE A 85 -18.39 -6.78 -0.67
CA ILE A 85 -16.97 -6.55 -0.94
C ILE A 85 -16.15 -7.73 -0.41
N ASN A 86 -16.35 -8.12 0.85
CA ASN A 86 -15.63 -9.21 1.48
C ASN A 86 -15.91 -10.57 0.82
N ALA A 87 -17.16 -10.83 0.41
CA ALA A 87 -17.50 -12.01 -0.35
C ALA A 87 -16.79 -12.03 -1.72
N THR A 88 -16.77 -10.90 -2.43
CA THR A 88 -16.11 -10.77 -3.73
C THR A 88 -14.59 -10.93 -3.61
N MET A 89 -13.94 -10.39 -2.57
CA MET A 89 -12.50 -10.61 -2.32
C MET A 89 -12.17 -12.10 -2.18
N LYS A 90 -12.99 -12.85 -1.41
CA LYS A 90 -12.82 -14.30 -1.24
C LYS A 90 -13.07 -15.07 -2.54
N GLU A 91 -14.06 -14.65 -3.31
CA GLU A 91 -14.32 -15.22 -4.64
C GLU A 91 -13.12 -14.99 -5.58
N TYR A 92 -12.57 -13.78 -5.65
CA TYR A 92 -11.42 -13.46 -6.50
C TYR A 92 -10.19 -14.30 -6.15
N LEU A 93 -9.93 -14.51 -4.84
CA LEU A 93 -8.83 -15.37 -4.38
C LEU A 93 -9.00 -16.83 -4.80
N SER A 94 -10.25 -17.35 -4.81
CA SER A 94 -10.53 -18.75 -5.11
C SER A 94 -10.75 -19.05 -6.59
N SER A 95 -11.07 -18.05 -7.41
CA SER A 95 -11.46 -18.22 -8.82
C SER A 95 -10.35 -17.96 -9.84
N GLY A 96 -9.11 -17.73 -9.37
CA GLY A 96 -7.96 -17.54 -10.27
C GLY A 96 -7.92 -16.14 -10.94
N VAL A 97 -8.61 -15.17 -10.36
CA VAL A 97 -8.55 -13.77 -10.83
C VAL A 97 -7.15 -13.18 -10.66
N PHE A 98 -6.39 -13.66 -9.67
CA PHE A 98 -5.07 -13.14 -9.35
C PHE A 98 -3.92 -14.02 -9.83
N ALA A 99 -2.86 -13.37 -10.30
CA ALA A 99 -1.50 -13.88 -10.33
C ALA A 99 -0.77 -13.33 -9.09
N GLU A 100 -0.07 -14.21 -8.36
CA GLU A 100 0.65 -13.86 -7.13
C GLU A 100 2.15 -13.69 -7.40
N TYR A 101 2.71 -12.58 -6.93
CA TYR A 101 4.14 -12.27 -6.92
C TYR A 101 4.62 -12.24 -5.47
N LYS A 102 5.28 -13.31 -5.04
CA LYS A 102 5.74 -13.45 -3.64
C LYS A 102 7.00 -12.64 -3.38
N ASP A 103 7.07 -12.07 -2.17
CA ASP A 103 8.23 -11.28 -1.73
C ASP A 103 8.67 -10.27 -2.80
N ALA A 104 7.71 -9.57 -3.39
CA ALA A 104 7.90 -8.71 -4.55
C ALA A 104 7.92 -7.22 -4.18
N MET A 105 8.61 -6.46 -4.98
CA MET A 105 8.50 -5.01 -5.09
C MET A 105 8.22 -4.64 -6.54
N ILE A 106 7.45 -3.58 -6.76
CA ILE A 106 7.15 -3.06 -8.09
C ILE A 106 7.67 -1.63 -8.19
N TYR A 107 8.57 -1.37 -9.13
CA TYR A 107 8.89 -0.02 -9.54
C TYR A 107 7.78 0.52 -10.42
N LEU A 108 7.25 1.69 -10.08
CA LEU A 108 6.09 2.31 -10.73
C LEU A 108 6.46 3.67 -11.32
N GLU A 109 6.11 3.90 -12.59
CA GLU A 109 6.00 5.23 -13.16
C GLU A 109 4.54 5.55 -13.43
N ARG A 110 4.07 6.63 -12.81
CA ARG A 110 2.70 7.14 -12.90
C ARG A 110 2.69 8.48 -13.62
N VAL A 111 2.20 8.51 -14.84
CA VAL A 111 1.97 9.76 -15.58
C VAL A 111 0.59 10.28 -15.23
N GLN A 112 0.52 11.45 -14.63
CA GLN A 112 -0.75 12.10 -14.26
C GLN A 112 -1.40 12.74 -15.49
N SER A 113 -2.70 13.10 -15.38
CA SER A 113 -3.45 13.76 -16.44
C SER A 113 -2.84 15.10 -16.89
N ASP A 114 -2.06 15.76 -16.04
CA ASP A 114 -1.32 17.01 -16.36
C ASP A 114 0.09 16.74 -16.95
N GLY A 115 0.43 15.47 -17.22
CA GLY A 115 1.70 15.04 -17.78
C GLY A 115 2.85 14.90 -16.78
N LYS A 116 2.66 15.20 -15.50
CA LYS A 116 3.68 14.99 -14.49
C LYS A 116 3.91 13.51 -14.25
N VAL A 117 5.18 13.13 -14.10
CA VAL A 117 5.57 11.75 -13.81
C VAL A 117 5.93 11.62 -12.34
N ARG A 118 5.26 10.72 -11.64
CA ARG A 118 5.65 10.25 -10.31
C ARG A 118 6.35 8.90 -10.45
N LYS A 119 7.44 8.75 -9.73
CA LYS A 119 8.19 7.49 -9.65
C LYS A 119 8.09 6.99 -8.23
N GLY A 120 7.87 5.70 -8.08
CA GLY A 120 7.65 5.12 -6.76
C GLY A 120 7.99 3.65 -6.71
N LEU A 121 7.93 3.12 -5.51
CA LEU A 121 8.14 1.73 -5.21
C LEU A 121 6.93 1.21 -4.42
N ILE A 122 6.37 0.09 -4.86
CA ILE A 122 5.28 -0.58 -4.17
C ILE A 122 5.87 -1.70 -3.31
N GLY A 123 5.46 -1.75 -2.08
CA GLY A 123 5.79 -2.75 -1.08
C GLY A 123 4.91 -2.57 0.14
N LYS A 124 5.33 -3.01 1.31
CA LYS A 124 4.59 -2.86 2.56
C LYS A 124 5.41 -2.13 3.63
N ILE A 125 4.72 -1.47 4.56
CA ILE A 125 5.32 -0.87 5.75
C ILE A 125 4.92 -1.63 7.01
N ASP A 126 5.78 -1.57 8.04
CA ASP A 126 5.47 -2.06 9.37
C ASP A 126 4.74 -0.98 10.16
N LEU A 127 3.52 -1.26 10.56
CA LEU A 127 2.70 -0.31 11.32
C LEU A 127 3.21 -0.07 12.76
N GLU A 128 4.14 -0.87 13.27
CA GLU A 128 4.84 -0.54 14.52
C GLU A 128 5.67 0.75 14.40
N ASP A 129 6.15 1.05 13.21
CA ASP A 129 6.95 2.24 12.91
C ASP A 129 6.11 3.44 12.40
N TYR A 130 4.78 3.30 12.38
CA TYR A 130 3.84 4.36 12.00
C TYR A 130 3.08 4.91 13.21
N ASP A 131 2.98 6.24 13.29
CA ASP A 131 2.14 6.94 14.25
C ASP A 131 1.56 8.22 13.62
N TYR A 132 0.26 8.39 13.74
CA TYR A 132 -0.47 9.57 13.25
C TYR A 132 -0.72 10.64 14.32
N SER A 133 -0.20 10.46 15.54
CA SER A 133 -0.33 11.43 16.62
C SER A 133 0.46 12.70 16.32
N VAL A 134 -0.09 13.83 16.69
CA VAL A 134 0.61 15.11 16.57
C VAL A 134 1.87 15.10 17.43
N GLY A 135 3.02 15.43 16.83
CA GLY A 135 4.32 15.44 17.51
C GLY A 135 4.98 14.07 17.66
N SER A 136 4.51 13.05 16.96
CA SER A 136 5.14 11.73 16.88
C SER A 136 6.60 11.81 16.45
N ASN A 137 7.41 10.84 16.94
CA ASN A 137 8.81 10.63 16.55
C ASN A 137 9.00 9.33 15.76
N SER A 138 7.92 8.67 15.33
CA SER A 138 7.98 7.47 14.50
C SER A 138 8.64 7.73 13.15
N PHE A 139 9.21 6.70 12.53
CA PHE A 139 9.83 6.82 11.21
C PHE A 139 8.82 7.13 10.10
N VAL A 140 7.57 6.71 10.26
CA VAL A 140 6.46 7.05 9.36
C VAL A 140 5.46 7.93 10.09
N ARG A 141 5.13 9.10 9.52
CA ARG A 141 4.24 10.09 10.19
C ARG A 141 3.18 10.61 9.23
N ALA A 142 2.00 10.87 9.80
CA ALA A 142 0.97 11.64 9.12
C ALA A 142 1.44 13.09 8.87
N THR A 143 1.04 13.66 7.73
CA THR A 143 1.33 15.05 7.37
C THR A 143 0.19 16.01 7.71
N GLU A 144 -0.97 15.46 8.06
CA GLU A 144 -2.15 16.22 8.48
C GLU A 144 -2.77 15.64 9.75
N GLY A 145 -3.59 16.43 10.41
CA GLY A 145 -4.36 15.97 11.57
C GLY A 145 -5.37 14.90 11.16
N THR A 146 -5.28 13.73 11.76
CA THR A 146 -6.22 12.64 11.49
C THR A 146 -7.58 12.95 12.14
N VAL A 147 -8.63 12.98 11.33
CA VAL A 147 -10.02 13.11 11.80
C VAL A 147 -10.49 11.76 12.30
N LEU A 148 -10.56 11.58 13.62
CA LEU A 148 -10.84 10.30 14.26
C LEU A 148 -12.18 9.68 13.84
N ASP A 149 -13.19 10.50 13.59
CA ASP A 149 -14.52 10.04 13.14
C ASP A 149 -14.50 9.37 11.76
N ARG A 150 -13.44 9.58 10.98
CA ARG A 150 -13.26 8.93 9.68
C ARG A 150 -12.64 7.54 9.75
N ILE A 151 -12.10 7.14 10.90
CA ILE A 151 -11.44 5.84 11.09
C ILE A 151 -12.45 4.69 11.12
N PRO A 152 -13.53 4.70 11.95
CA PRO A 152 -14.38 3.54 12.13
C PRO A 152 -15.00 2.96 10.85
N PRO A 153 -15.53 3.77 9.89
CA PRO A 153 -16.10 3.22 8.66
C PRO A 153 -15.06 2.49 7.81
N ARG A 154 -13.84 3.02 7.70
CA ARG A 154 -12.73 2.42 6.94
C ARG A 154 -12.20 1.15 7.63
N GLN A 155 -12.11 1.20 8.95
CA GLN A 155 -11.73 0.04 9.75
C GLN A 155 -12.73 -1.11 9.59
N ALA A 156 -14.04 -0.79 9.51
CA ALA A 156 -15.08 -1.79 9.29
C ALA A 156 -14.92 -2.51 7.94
N VAL A 157 -14.60 -1.78 6.85
CA VAL A 157 -14.32 -2.38 5.53
C VAL A 157 -13.10 -3.31 5.61
N ARG A 158 -12.05 -2.89 6.33
CA ARG A 158 -10.78 -3.61 6.41
C ARG A 158 -10.82 -4.85 7.31
N ARG A 159 -11.67 -4.87 8.33
CA ARG A 159 -11.70 -5.90 9.40
C ARG A 159 -11.73 -7.33 8.89
N ASP A 160 -12.57 -7.62 7.90
CA ASP A 160 -12.76 -8.94 7.34
C ASP A 160 -12.29 -9.04 5.88
N ALA A 161 -11.55 -8.02 5.42
CA ALA A 161 -11.00 -7.97 4.07
C ALA A 161 -9.94 -9.06 3.89
N ALA A 162 -10.10 -9.88 2.85
CA ALA A 162 -9.18 -10.96 2.54
C ALA A 162 -7.95 -10.48 1.76
N VAL A 163 -8.00 -9.28 1.18
CA VAL A 163 -6.90 -8.61 0.46
C VAL A 163 -6.86 -7.13 0.84
N GLU A 164 -5.69 -6.54 0.78
CA GLU A 164 -5.50 -5.11 0.97
C GLU A 164 -5.28 -4.42 -0.37
N LEU A 165 -5.88 -3.23 -0.50
CA LEU A 165 -5.79 -2.39 -1.70
C LEU A 165 -5.06 -1.10 -1.31
N PRO A 166 -3.74 -1.02 -1.51
CA PRO A 166 -2.99 0.14 -1.11
C PRO A 166 -3.31 1.33 -2.01
N HIS A 167 -3.63 2.46 -1.41
CA HIS A 167 -3.73 3.77 -2.07
C HIS A 167 -2.99 4.86 -1.27
N VAL A 168 -2.18 4.43 -0.31
CA VAL A 168 -1.34 5.31 0.51
C VAL A 168 -0.10 5.68 -0.28
N MET A 169 0.21 6.97 -0.32
CA MET A 169 1.42 7.49 -0.92
C MET A 169 2.36 8.01 0.18
N LEU A 170 3.53 7.40 0.29
CA LEU A 170 4.58 7.81 1.20
C LEU A 170 5.63 8.62 0.44
N LEU A 171 6.04 9.73 1.01
CA LEU A 171 7.11 10.59 0.50
C LEU A 171 8.38 10.30 1.28
N ILE A 172 9.48 10.19 0.55
CA ILE A 172 10.82 10.00 1.09
C ILE A 172 11.71 11.18 0.71
N ASP A 173 12.57 11.61 1.63
CA ASP A 173 13.61 12.60 1.37
C ASP A 173 14.93 11.87 1.03
N ASP A 174 15.22 11.75 -0.26
CA ASP A 174 16.39 11.06 -0.81
C ASP A 174 17.04 11.90 -1.92
N ASP A 175 17.68 12.98 -1.53
CA ASP A 175 18.35 13.93 -2.44
C ASP A 175 19.36 13.27 -3.39
N LYS A 176 19.91 12.12 -3.00
CA LYS A 176 20.91 11.40 -3.78
C LYS A 176 20.30 10.38 -4.75
N ASP A 177 18.96 10.25 -4.77
CA ASP A 177 18.22 9.29 -5.61
C ASP A 177 18.75 7.84 -5.45
N THR A 178 19.02 7.44 -4.20
CA THR A 178 19.63 6.15 -3.87
C THR A 178 18.64 5.01 -3.82
N VAL A 179 17.36 5.30 -3.57
CA VAL A 179 16.27 4.31 -3.49
C VAL A 179 15.63 4.09 -4.86
N ILE A 180 15.14 5.17 -5.48
CA ILE A 180 14.37 5.07 -6.74
C ILE A 180 15.28 5.10 -7.97
N GLY A 181 16.39 5.83 -7.95
CA GLY A 181 17.29 5.99 -9.08
C GLY A 181 17.78 4.69 -9.70
N PRO A 182 18.26 3.71 -8.91
CA PRO A 182 18.73 2.42 -9.42
C PRO A 182 17.64 1.58 -10.09
N LEU A 183 16.37 1.77 -9.71
CA LEU A 183 15.23 1.01 -10.22
C LEU A 183 14.92 1.28 -11.70
N LYS A 184 15.48 2.33 -12.28
CA LYS A 184 15.45 2.58 -13.74
C LYS A 184 16.12 1.46 -14.55
N ALA A 185 16.88 0.57 -13.90
CA ALA A 185 17.51 -0.60 -14.51
C ALA A 185 16.57 -1.83 -14.56
N CYS A 186 15.36 -1.78 -13.98
CA CYS A 186 14.37 -2.84 -14.10
C CYS A 186 13.93 -2.98 -15.56
N ASP A 187 13.89 -4.20 -16.07
CA ASP A 187 13.56 -4.54 -17.46
C ASP A 187 12.30 -5.41 -17.61
N GLU A 188 11.87 -6.10 -16.58
CA GLU A 188 10.66 -6.92 -16.58
C GLU A 188 9.42 -6.04 -16.37
N VAL A 189 8.77 -5.63 -17.47
CA VAL A 189 7.50 -4.89 -17.44
C VAL A 189 6.37 -5.86 -17.11
N ILE A 190 5.63 -5.56 -16.04
CA ILE A 190 4.48 -6.38 -15.60
C ILE A 190 3.13 -5.75 -15.93
N TYR A 191 3.08 -4.43 -16.09
CA TYR A 191 1.93 -3.72 -16.63
C TYR A 191 2.33 -2.38 -17.29
N ASP A 192 1.56 -1.98 -18.30
CA ASP A 192 1.76 -0.76 -19.08
C ASP A 192 0.40 -0.40 -19.70
N PHE A 193 -0.36 0.56 -19.10
CA PHE A 193 -1.75 0.80 -19.48
C PHE A 193 -2.21 2.22 -19.12
N ASP A 194 -3.27 2.66 -19.85
CA ASP A 194 -3.95 3.91 -19.55
C ASP A 194 -5.03 3.71 -18.49
N LEU A 195 -5.12 4.64 -17.55
CA LEU A 195 -6.13 4.64 -16.50
C LEU A 195 -7.46 5.20 -17.03
N MET A 196 -8.57 4.57 -16.64
CA MET A 196 -9.90 4.99 -17.04
C MET A 196 -10.20 6.45 -16.67
N GLU A 197 -11.20 7.04 -17.31
CA GLU A 197 -11.69 8.41 -17.07
C GLU A 197 -10.61 9.49 -17.24
N GLY A 198 -9.62 9.26 -18.12
CA GLY A 198 -8.53 10.20 -18.35
C GLY A 198 -7.56 10.31 -17.19
N GLY A 199 -7.51 9.29 -16.33
CA GLY A 199 -6.67 9.25 -15.16
C GLY A 199 -5.16 9.30 -15.43
N GLY A 200 -4.72 9.26 -16.71
CA GLY A 200 -3.33 9.22 -17.14
C GLY A 200 -2.82 7.79 -17.34
N HIS A 201 -1.54 7.52 -17.10
CA HIS A 201 -0.90 6.27 -17.46
C HIS A 201 -0.14 5.65 -16.29
N ALA A 202 -0.11 4.33 -16.20
CA ALA A 202 0.65 3.59 -15.20
C ALA A 202 1.51 2.51 -15.87
N LYS A 203 2.78 2.46 -15.50
CA LYS A 203 3.73 1.45 -15.95
C LYS A 203 4.50 0.90 -14.77
N GLY A 204 4.56 -0.42 -14.65
CA GLY A 204 5.21 -1.11 -13.55
C GLY A 204 6.18 -2.17 -14.02
N TRP A 205 7.27 -2.29 -13.27
CA TRP A 205 8.30 -3.29 -13.48
C TRP A 205 8.50 -4.11 -12.21
N LEU A 206 8.68 -5.39 -12.35
CA LEU A 206 9.11 -6.24 -11.24
C LEU A 206 10.54 -5.88 -10.87
N VAL A 207 10.80 -5.68 -9.59
CA VAL A 207 12.15 -5.38 -9.09
C VAL A 207 12.89 -6.70 -8.86
N PRO A 208 14.01 -6.94 -9.56
CA PRO A 208 14.81 -8.15 -9.34
C PRO A 208 15.50 -8.16 -7.97
N ASP A 209 15.84 -9.34 -7.46
CA ASP A 209 16.35 -9.52 -6.10
C ASP A 209 17.59 -8.68 -5.81
N GLU A 210 18.51 -8.57 -6.77
CA GLU A 210 19.73 -7.77 -6.61
C GLU A 210 19.43 -6.27 -6.39
N LEU A 211 18.39 -5.75 -7.04
CA LEU A 211 17.95 -4.37 -6.83
C LEU A 211 17.13 -4.21 -5.54
N LYS A 212 16.35 -5.23 -5.13
CA LYS A 212 15.66 -5.23 -3.82
C LYS A 212 16.67 -5.07 -2.68
N ASP A 213 17.75 -5.84 -2.70
CA ASP A 213 18.84 -5.74 -1.71
C ASP A 213 19.46 -4.34 -1.69
N GLY A 214 19.63 -3.72 -2.86
CA GLY A 214 20.09 -2.35 -3.00
C GLY A 214 19.16 -1.33 -2.35
N VAL A 215 17.85 -1.46 -2.62
CA VAL A 215 16.80 -0.64 -2.02
C VAL A 215 16.81 -0.77 -0.50
N MET A 216 16.83 -2.00 0.03
CA MET A 216 16.81 -2.25 1.47
C MET A 216 18.02 -1.64 2.17
N LYS A 217 19.21 -1.72 1.56
CA LYS A 217 20.42 -1.07 2.09
C LYS A 217 20.32 0.45 2.05
N ALA A 218 19.80 1.03 0.96
CA ALA A 218 19.61 2.48 0.85
C ALA A 218 18.62 3.00 1.90
N LEU A 219 17.48 2.31 2.09
CA LEU A 219 16.49 2.64 3.11
C LEU A 219 17.08 2.54 4.54
N ALA A 220 17.87 1.50 4.82
CA ALA A 220 18.53 1.34 6.12
C ALA A 220 19.47 2.53 6.41
N VAL A 221 20.26 2.96 5.42
CA VAL A 221 21.14 4.13 5.57
C VAL A 221 20.32 5.41 5.83
N LEU A 222 19.26 5.65 5.07
CA LEU A 222 18.39 6.82 5.27
C LEU A 222 17.71 6.78 6.67
N GLN A 223 17.27 5.60 7.13
CA GLN A 223 16.67 5.42 8.43
C GLN A 223 17.65 5.71 9.59
N GLU A 224 18.94 5.44 9.41
CA GLU A 224 19.98 5.80 10.38
C GLU A 224 20.30 7.31 10.37
N GLU A 225 20.24 7.95 9.21
CA GLU A 225 20.60 9.36 9.03
C GLU A 225 19.44 10.32 9.36
N GLN A 226 18.17 9.85 9.28
CA GLN A 226 17.00 10.71 9.34
C GLN A 226 16.01 10.27 10.44
N PRO A 227 15.50 11.22 11.26
CA PRO A 227 14.49 10.93 12.28
C PRO A 227 13.08 10.71 11.70
N LEU A 228 12.86 11.01 10.43
CA LEU A 228 11.66 10.80 9.63
C LEU A 228 12.06 10.15 8.33
N LEU A 229 11.67 8.90 8.10
CA LEU A 229 11.95 8.21 6.85
C LEU A 229 10.86 8.46 5.82
N PHE A 230 9.59 8.35 6.24
CA PHE A 230 8.45 8.54 5.36
C PHE A 230 7.43 9.52 5.94
N ALA A 231 6.99 10.45 5.09
CA ALA A 231 5.85 11.31 5.36
C ALA A 231 4.65 10.84 4.53
N VAL A 232 3.47 10.68 5.14
CA VAL A 232 2.27 10.28 4.41
C VAL A 232 1.80 11.44 3.53
N GLY A 233 2.04 11.35 2.23
CA GLY A 233 1.67 12.39 1.26
C GLY A 233 0.19 12.33 0.84
N ASP A 234 -0.41 11.12 0.89
CA ASP A 234 -1.84 10.90 0.64
C ASP A 234 -2.27 9.59 1.31
N GLY A 235 -3.57 9.48 1.65
CA GLY A 235 -4.11 8.30 2.32
C GLY A 235 -3.92 8.30 3.85
N ASN A 236 -3.76 9.46 4.50
CA ASN A 236 -3.57 9.58 5.95
C ASN A 236 -4.64 8.82 6.75
N HIS A 237 -5.93 8.97 6.40
CA HIS A 237 -7.02 8.28 7.10
C HIS A 237 -7.02 6.77 6.85
N SER A 238 -6.62 6.32 5.67
CA SER A 238 -6.52 4.89 5.34
C SER A 238 -5.41 4.21 6.14
N LEU A 239 -4.23 4.84 6.21
CA LEU A 239 -3.14 4.30 7.00
C LEU A 239 -3.44 4.35 8.50
N ALA A 240 -4.08 5.42 8.99
CA ALA A 240 -4.55 5.51 10.37
C ALA A 240 -5.59 4.42 10.70
N SER A 241 -6.48 4.08 9.76
CA SER A 241 -7.45 2.99 9.94
C SER A 241 -6.78 1.61 9.99
N ALA A 242 -5.72 1.40 9.18
CA ALA A 242 -4.89 0.21 9.24
C ALA A 242 -4.22 0.07 10.61
N LYS A 243 -3.59 1.14 11.09
CA LYS A 243 -2.98 1.19 12.43
C LYS A 243 -3.99 0.92 13.53
N ALA A 244 -5.17 1.54 13.48
CA ALA A 244 -6.20 1.35 14.48
C ALA A 244 -6.71 -0.10 14.55
N LEU A 245 -6.88 -0.77 13.40
CA LEU A 245 -7.24 -2.19 13.35
C LEU A 245 -6.13 -3.06 13.93
N TYR A 246 -4.88 -2.82 13.54
CA TYR A 246 -3.73 -3.54 14.06
C TYR A 246 -3.63 -3.42 15.59
N GLU A 247 -3.76 -2.22 16.16
CA GLU A 247 -3.73 -2.01 17.61
C GLU A 247 -4.90 -2.70 18.33
N GLU A 248 -6.09 -2.72 17.73
CA GLU A 248 -7.24 -3.46 18.26
C GLU A 248 -6.96 -4.96 18.32
N GLU A 249 -6.44 -5.54 17.25
CA GLU A 249 -6.09 -6.97 17.19
C GLU A 249 -4.95 -7.32 18.15
N LYS A 250 -3.92 -6.50 18.19
CA LYS A 250 -2.80 -6.63 19.12
C LYS A 250 -3.28 -6.64 20.58
N ALA A 251 -4.19 -5.73 20.93
CA ALA A 251 -4.80 -5.70 22.26
C ALA A 251 -5.63 -6.95 22.56
N LYS A 252 -6.34 -7.49 21.56
CA LYS A 252 -7.18 -8.69 21.68
C LYS A 252 -6.38 -9.96 21.86
N PHE A 253 -5.28 -10.12 21.09
CA PHE A 253 -4.45 -11.33 21.13
C PHE A 253 -3.35 -11.28 22.19
N GLY A 254 -3.04 -10.10 22.72
CA GLY A 254 -2.10 -9.87 23.81
C GLY A 254 -0.63 -9.78 23.39
N PRO A 255 0.28 -9.53 24.38
CA PRO A 255 1.70 -9.34 24.11
C PRO A 255 2.35 -10.56 23.44
N GLY A 256 3.21 -10.32 22.45
CA GLY A 256 3.91 -11.35 21.67
C GLY A 256 3.13 -11.83 20.44
N SER A 257 1.94 -11.26 20.17
CA SER A 257 1.18 -11.54 18.95
C SER A 257 1.66 -10.73 17.74
N GLU A 258 2.43 -9.68 17.95
CA GLU A 258 2.82 -8.67 16.98
C GLU A 258 3.41 -9.27 15.69
N ASP A 259 4.25 -10.30 15.82
CA ASP A 259 4.93 -10.92 14.69
C ASP A 259 4.05 -11.89 13.89
N THR A 260 2.86 -12.22 14.39
CA THR A 260 1.94 -13.18 13.78
C THR A 260 0.67 -12.55 13.20
N LEU A 261 0.44 -11.25 13.45
CA LEU A 261 -0.74 -10.55 12.97
C LEU A 261 -0.53 -10.03 11.54
N PRO A 262 -1.30 -10.51 10.54
CA PRO A 262 -1.23 -9.99 9.18
C PRO A 262 -1.52 -8.49 9.10
N SER A 263 -2.39 -7.99 9.97
CA SER A 263 -2.77 -6.56 10.07
C SER A 263 -1.63 -5.64 10.50
N ARG A 264 -0.47 -6.19 10.91
CA ARG A 264 0.74 -5.41 11.22
C ARG A 264 1.28 -4.63 10.04
N TYR A 265 1.01 -5.11 8.83
CA TYR A 265 1.57 -4.53 7.62
C TYR A 265 0.49 -3.83 6.77
N ALA A 266 0.90 -2.73 6.08
CA ALA A 266 0.05 -1.98 5.18
C ALA A 266 0.80 -1.61 3.89
#